data_8b84c52353fd5604d5c4980580d0432b
#
_entry.id   8b84c52353fd5604d5c4980580d0432b
#
_cell.length_a   1.000
_cell.length_b   1.000
_cell.length_c   1.000
_cell.angle_alpha   90.00
_cell.angle_beta   90.00
_cell.angle_gamma   90.00
#
_symmetry.space_group_name_H-M   'P 1'
#
loop_
_entity.id
_entity.type
_entity.pdbx_description
1 polymer ?
#
loop_
_entity_poly.entity_id
_entity_poly.type
_entity_poly.pdbx_seq_one_letter_code
_entity_poly.pdbx_strand_id
1 'polypeptide(L)'
;MNQKLVILFDGSFLPYIFNKDTSRSGIFFTVYNILLELLKREDIELVVYNGGIDDGQMKKIIEIIPALREEHLFYKLENSKIKPYFLNLRLKLKKIKKECNNNWLLIPKLYIILISIIPKIIVKFFKKKLNKRENKINVCLSPTGDLPMFEAIKNYKNIQKYTILHDIIPLILPEYKKLYKEGTWFYNAIKLLNKKDYYFAVSDYTKRDFIKHISNIEEGNITTTLLAASDDFYPNKDGNKIREIKNKYNIPWESKYFFSLCSLEPRKNLLFIIRNFIKFTQNNKLNDVYLILGGNSKLFSVFPKFKEEFDALENKNKIIFTGYIEDEDLSALYSGARGFVFMSTYEGFGLPLLEAMQCGTPCIASNVTSMPEVVEDNAISISPLDDDAMIKSFEDLYSNDELHKELSQKSLLQSKKFSWKKTVDIMTKEMKKNIK
;
A
#
# COMPACT_ATOMS: atom_id res chain seq x y z
N MET A 1 -30.67 -14.17 14.94
CA MET A 1 -30.41 -13.00 14.05
C MET A 1 -28.91 -12.95 13.80
N ASN A 2 -28.46 -13.11 12.56
CA ASN A 2 -27.03 -12.98 12.27
C ASN A 2 -26.58 -11.57 12.62
N GLN A 3 -25.63 -11.46 13.55
CA GLN A 3 -25.07 -10.16 13.95
C GLN A 3 -24.37 -9.53 12.72
N LYS A 4 -24.74 -8.30 12.37
CA LYS A 4 -24.13 -7.58 11.24
C LYS A 4 -22.64 -7.39 11.53
N LEU A 5 -21.78 -7.66 10.55
CA LEU A 5 -20.34 -7.38 10.65
C LEU A 5 -20.13 -5.87 10.64
N VAL A 6 -19.59 -5.33 11.72
CA VAL A 6 -19.24 -3.91 11.88
C VAL A 6 -17.72 -3.79 12.01
N ILE A 7 -17.09 -3.25 10.97
CA ILE A 7 -15.63 -3.15 10.84
C ILE A 7 -15.17 -1.74 11.19
N LEU A 8 -14.28 -1.59 12.16
CA LEU A 8 -13.46 -0.40 12.34
C LEU A 8 -12.20 -0.55 11.50
N PHE A 9 -12.09 0.22 10.44
CA PHE A 9 -10.97 0.24 9.51
C PHE A 9 -10.00 1.36 9.85
N ASP A 10 -8.71 1.08 9.86
CA ASP A 10 -7.68 2.10 10.07
C ASP A 10 -7.46 2.94 8.81
N GLY A 11 -7.90 4.20 8.87
CA GLY A 11 -7.75 5.19 7.81
C GLY A 11 -6.53 6.10 7.96
N SER A 12 -5.60 5.83 8.87
CA SER A 12 -4.41 6.67 9.12
C SER A 12 -3.53 6.88 7.87
N PHE A 13 -3.60 5.96 6.90
CA PHE A 13 -2.89 6.02 5.62
C PHE A 13 -3.56 6.89 4.54
N LEU A 14 -4.80 7.31 4.72
CA LEU A 14 -5.53 8.07 3.70
C LEU A 14 -4.84 9.38 3.27
N PRO A 15 -4.12 10.13 4.13
CA PRO A 15 -3.41 11.34 3.70
C PRO A 15 -2.34 11.11 2.63
N TYR A 16 -1.81 9.90 2.51
CA TYR A 16 -0.83 9.57 1.46
C TYR A 16 -1.41 9.67 0.03
N ILE A 17 -2.75 9.77 -0.11
CA ILE A 17 -3.39 10.04 -1.40
C ILE A 17 -2.91 11.34 -2.05
N PHE A 18 -2.47 12.32 -1.24
CA PHE A 18 -1.95 13.61 -1.71
C PHE A 18 -0.47 13.57 -2.06
N ASN A 19 0.26 12.53 -1.64
CA ASN A 19 1.70 12.44 -1.83
C ASN A 19 2.03 11.67 -3.12
N LYS A 20 2.03 12.37 -4.26
CA LYS A 20 2.33 11.75 -5.56
C LYS A 20 3.77 11.25 -5.69
N ASP A 21 4.75 11.93 -5.07
CA ASP A 21 6.16 11.75 -5.42
C ASP A 21 6.93 10.64 -4.68
N THR A 22 6.53 10.21 -3.48
CA THR A 22 7.40 9.35 -2.66
C THR A 22 6.69 8.35 -1.74
N SER A 23 5.41 8.50 -1.49
CA SER A 23 4.72 7.80 -0.39
C SER A 23 3.68 6.78 -0.85
N ARG A 24 3.39 6.71 -2.15
CA ARG A 24 2.50 5.69 -2.70
C ARG A 24 3.25 4.38 -2.88
N SER A 25 3.42 3.68 -1.77
CA SER A 25 3.97 2.32 -1.75
C SER A 25 2.90 1.29 -2.07
N GLY A 26 3.30 0.04 -2.35
CA GLY A 26 2.37 -1.07 -2.49
C GLY A 26 1.43 -1.23 -1.27
N ILE A 27 1.89 -0.83 -0.07
CA ILE A 27 1.06 -0.79 1.15
C ILE A 27 -0.08 0.22 0.98
N PHE A 28 0.20 1.44 0.51
CA PHE A 28 -0.84 2.44 0.28
C PHE A 28 -1.91 1.93 -0.69
N PHE A 29 -1.51 1.39 -1.84
CA PHE A 29 -2.45 0.85 -2.83
C PHE A 29 -3.27 -0.31 -2.29
N THR A 30 -2.67 -1.18 -1.47
CA THR A 30 -3.37 -2.26 -0.78
C THR A 30 -4.45 -1.72 0.15
N VAL A 31 -4.10 -0.78 1.03
CA VAL A 31 -5.05 -0.16 1.99
C VAL A 31 -6.18 0.55 1.26
N TYR A 32 -5.84 1.32 0.24
CA TYR A 32 -6.79 2.10 -0.56
C TYR A 32 -7.81 1.22 -1.27
N ASN A 33 -7.36 0.18 -1.98
CA ASN A 33 -8.25 -0.71 -2.73
C ASN A 33 -9.12 -1.59 -1.82
N ILE A 34 -8.58 -2.05 -0.69
CA ILE A 34 -9.38 -2.77 0.32
C ILE A 34 -10.49 -1.86 0.87
N LEU A 35 -10.17 -0.59 1.18
CA LEU A 35 -11.17 0.38 1.63
C LEU A 35 -12.25 0.59 0.58
N LEU A 36 -11.88 0.82 -0.68
CA LEU A 36 -12.84 1.01 -1.77
C LEU A 36 -13.77 -0.19 -1.93
N GLU A 37 -13.23 -1.40 -1.83
CA GLU A 37 -14.03 -2.61 -1.97
C GLU A 37 -14.94 -2.85 -0.75
N LEU A 38 -14.48 -2.53 0.47
CA LEU A 38 -15.32 -2.56 1.67
C LEU A 38 -16.48 -1.56 1.59
N LEU A 39 -16.25 -0.38 1.03
CA LEU A 39 -17.29 0.67 0.86
C LEU A 39 -18.40 0.26 -0.12
N LYS A 40 -18.14 -0.66 -1.06
CA LYS A 40 -19.14 -1.19 -2.00
C LYS A 40 -20.09 -2.22 -1.35
N ARG A 41 -19.81 -2.68 -0.13
CA ARG A 41 -20.51 -3.82 0.46
C ARG A 41 -21.70 -3.38 1.31
N GLU A 42 -22.87 -3.97 1.05
CA GLU A 42 -24.09 -3.72 1.81
C GLU A 42 -24.24 -4.65 3.03
N ASP A 43 -23.50 -5.79 3.02
CA ASP A 43 -23.59 -6.83 4.06
C ASP A 43 -22.73 -6.54 5.30
N ILE A 44 -22.03 -5.42 5.31
CA ILE A 44 -21.22 -4.92 6.43
C ILE A 44 -21.60 -3.50 6.82
N GLU A 45 -21.19 -3.05 7.99
CA GLU A 45 -21.16 -1.64 8.39
C GLU A 45 -19.70 -1.24 8.56
N LEU A 46 -19.27 -0.24 7.78
CA LEU A 46 -17.88 0.23 7.81
C LEU A 46 -17.80 1.50 8.65
N VAL A 47 -16.83 1.55 9.56
CA VAL A 47 -16.45 2.70 10.36
C VAL A 47 -14.97 2.94 10.13
N VAL A 48 -14.58 4.15 9.72
CA VAL A 48 -13.18 4.47 9.39
C VAL A 48 -12.57 5.32 10.51
N TYR A 49 -11.53 4.81 11.13
CA TYR A 49 -10.72 5.56 12.10
C TYR A 49 -9.88 6.59 11.36
N ASN A 50 -10.04 7.87 11.67
CA ASN A 50 -9.38 8.95 10.94
C ASN A 50 -7.91 9.19 11.29
N GLY A 51 -7.32 8.42 12.23
CA GLY A 51 -5.88 8.49 12.56
C GLY A 51 -5.38 9.86 13.04
N GLY A 52 -6.28 10.77 13.42
CA GLY A 52 -5.90 12.15 13.77
C GLY A 52 -5.76 13.11 12.58
N ILE A 53 -6.20 12.70 11.40
CA ILE A 53 -6.29 13.54 10.20
C ILE A 53 -7.15 14.76 10.51
N ASP A 54 -6.72 15.96 10.12
CA ASP A 54 -7.51 17.18 10.33
C ASP A 54 -8.75 17.24 9.41
N ASP A 55 -9.76 17.99 9.84
CA ASP A 55 -11.05 18.07 9.14
C ASP A 55 -10.92 18.60 7.70
N GLY A 56 -9.93 19.47 7.41
CA GLY A 56 -9.70 20.02 6.08
C GLY A 56 -9.13 18.98 5.13
N GLN A 57 -8.19 18.19 5.59
CA GLN A 57 -7.64 17.07 4.83
C GLN A 57 -8.70 15.98 4.61
N MET A 58 -9.48 15.65 5.66
CA MET A 58 -10.53 14.65 5.55
C MET A 58 -11.61 15.04 4.52
N LYS A 59 -12.02 16.30 4.45
CA LYS A 59 -12.94 16.79 3.41
C LYS A 59 -12.39 16.55 2.00
N LYS A 60 -11.12 16.88 1.76
CA LYS A 60 -10.46 16.62 0.47
C LYS A 60 -10.40 15.12 0.15
N ILE A 61 -10.17 14.25 1.15
CA ILE A 61 -10.19 12.80 0.97
C ILE A 61 -11.58 12.33 0.54
N ILE A 62 -12.65 12.85 1.17
CA ILE A 62 -14.04 12.52 0.81
C ILE A 62 -14.37 13.00 -0.62
N GLU A 63 -13.85 14.15 -1.06
CA GLU A 63 -13.99 14.61 -2.45
C GLU A 63 -13.36 13.65 -3.45
N ILE A 64 -12.20 13.05 -3.10
CA ILE A 64 -11.49 12.06 -3.95
C ILE A 64 -12.15 10.68 -3.87
N ILE A 65 -12.72 10.32 -2.70
CA ILE A 65 -13.39 9.04 -2.47
C ILE A 65 -14.87 9.30 -2.16
N PRO A 66 -15.73 9.55 -3.16
CA PRO A 66 -17.13 9.93 -2.92
C PRO A 66 -17.96 8.85 -2.19
N ALA A 67 -17.51 7.58 -2.24
CA ALA A 67 -18.13 6.50 -1.47
C ALA A 67 -17.86 6.60 0.04
N LEU A 68 -16.80 7.29 0.45
CA LEU A 68 -16.48 7.57 1.85
C LEU A 68 -17.26 8.82 2.29
N ARG A 69 -18.22 8.63 3.19
CA ARG A 69 -19.08 9.71 3.71
C ARG A 69 -18.71 10.05 5.15
N GLU A 70 -19.09 11.26 5.62
CA GLU A 70 -18.87 11.66 7.01
C GLU A 70 -19.47 10.67 8.03
N GLU A 71 -20.55 9.99 7.68
CA GLU A 71 -21.17 8.97 8.52
C GLU A 71 -20.29 7.72 8.73
N HIS A 72 -19.30 7.47 7.88
CA HIS A 72 -18.34 6.38 8.06
C HIS A 72 -17.23 6.73 9.05
N LEU A 73 -17.06 8.02 9.40
CA LEU A 73 -15.90 8.46 10.17
C LEU A 73 -16.07 8.20 11.67
N PHE A 74 -15.02 7.70 12.28
CA PHE A 74 -14.87 7.51 13.71
C PHE A 74 -13.96 8.60 14.29
N TYR A 75 -14.54 9.53 15.03
CA TYR A 75 -13.81 10.60 15.70
C TYR A 75 -13.55 10.26 17.16
N LYS A 76 -12.28 10.14 17.55
CA LYS A 76 -11.93 10.08 18.95
C LYS A 76 -12.04 11.48 19.56
N LEU A 77 -13.02 11.72 20.41
CA LEU A 77 -13.30 13.01 21.06
C LEU A 77 -12.12 13.59 21.89
N GLU A 78 -11.09 12.78 22.21
CA GLU A 78 -9.94 13.24 23.02
C GLU A 78 -8.99 14.19 22.30
N ASN A 79 -8.93 14.15 20.96
CA ASN A 79 -8.06 15.00 20.13
C ASN A 79 -8.81 16.06 19.32
N SER A 80 -10.13 16.19 19.50
CA SER A 80 -10.89 17.22 18.79
C SER A 80 -10.43 18.60 19.23
N LYS A 81 -10.33 19.55 18.29
CA LYS A 81 -10.08 21.00 18.51
C LYS A 81 -11.06 21.64 19.52
N ILE A 82 -12.08 20.90 19.92
CA ILE A 82 -13.03 21.24 20.98
C ILE A 82 -12.30 21.41 22.33
N LYS A 83 -11.31 20.57 22.64
CA LYS A 83 -10.58 20.65 23.92
C LYS A 83 -9.74 21.94 24.07
N PRO A 84 -8.94 22.36 23.06
CA PRO A 84 -8.26 23.66 23.08
C PRO A 84 -9.22 24.84 23.04
N TYR A 85 -10.32 24.76 22.27
CA TYR A 85 -11.33 25.81 22.20
C TYR A 85 -12.01 26.01 23.57
N PHE A 86 -12.41 24.92 24.24
CA PHE A 86 -13.00 25.01 25.58
C PHE A 86 -11.96 25.36 26.65
N LEU A 87 -10.69 24.95 26.49
CA LEU A 87 -9.62 25.36 27.38
C LEU A 87 -9.35 26.87 27.23
N ASN A 88 -9.28 27.38 26.01
CA ASN A 88 -9.17 28.83 25.72
C ASN A 88 -10.37 29.62 26.20
N LEU A 89 -11.58 29.09 25.99
CA LEU A 89 -12.82 29.71 26.51
C LEU A 89 -12.80 29.72 28.04
N ARG A 90 -12.39 28.64 28.69
CA ARG A 90 -12.23 28.52 30.16
C ARG A 90 -11.18 29.49 30.70
N LEU A 91 -10.08 29.69 29.99
CA LEU A 91 -9.01 30.63 30.36
C LEU A 91 -9.49 32.09 30.18
N LYS A 92 -10.17 32.40 29.08
CA LYS A 92 -10.83 33.70 28.87
C LYS A 92 -11.86 34.01 29.94
N LEU A 93 -12.71 33.04 30.32
CA LEU A 93 -13.73 33.17 31.37
C LEU A 93 -13.11 33.32 32.77
N LYS A 94 -11.96 32.64 33.05
CA LYS A 94 -11.20 32.85 34.29
C LYS A 94 -10.60 34.25 34.35
N LYS A 95 -10.14 34.82 33.22
CA LYS A 95 -9.61 36.19 33.13
C LYS A 95 -10.73 37.22 33.38
N ILE A 96 -11.87 37.05 32.72
CA ILE A 96 -13.09 37.88 32.93
C ILE A 96 -13.57 37.81 34.40
N LYS A 97 -13.56 36.61 35.00
CA LYS A 97 -13.92 36.45 36.44
C LYS A 97 -12.96 37.16 37.38
N LYS A 98 -11.69 37.30 37.03
CA LYS A 98 -10.67 38.00 37.81
C LYS A 98 -10.79 39.53 37.67
N GLU A 99 -11.25 39.98 36.52
CA GLU A 99 -11.44 41.40 36.20
C GLU A 99 -12.79 41.98 36.72
N CYS A 100 -13.80 41.12 36.96
CA CYS A 100 -15.12 41.48 37.46
C CYS A 100 -15.24 41.32 38.99
N ASN A 101 -14.59 42.19 39.75
CA ASN A 101 -14.56 42.08 41.22
C ASN A 101 -15.65 42.90 41.93
N ASN A 102 -16.74 43.35 41.25
CA ASN A 102 -17.83 44.12 41.83
C ASN A 102 -19.19 43.43 41.70
N ASN A 103 -19.95 43.50 42.79
CA ASN A 103 -21.18 42.75 43.11
C ASN A 103 -22.44 43.03 42.22
N TRP A 104 -22.31 43.66 41.07
CA TRP A 104 -23.45 44.12 40.26
C TRP A 104 -23.86 43.20 39.09
N LEU A 105 -23.34 41.97 39.01
CA LEU A 105 -23.54 41.10 37.84
C LEU A 105 -24.00 39.70 38.21
N LEU A 106 -25.22 39.51 38.68
CA LEU A 106 -25.90 38.22 38.74
C LEU A 106 -26.14 37.63 37.33
N ILE A 107 -26.40 38.44 36.33
CA ILE A 107 -26.67 38.06 34.94
C ILE A 107 -25.43 37.42 34.26
N PRO A 108 -24.21 37.97 34.35
CA PRO A 108 -23.01 37.31 33.82
C PRO A 108 -22.66 36.02 34.57
N LYS A 109 -22.92 35.88 35.85
CA LYS A 109 -22.69 34.64 36.58
C LYS A 109 -23.58 33.50 36.08
N LEU A 110 -24.88 33.80 35.86
CA LEU A 110 -25.83 32.84 35.26
C LEU A 110 -25.44 32.48 33.83
N TYR A 111 -25.00 33.44 33.02
CA TYR A 111 -24.55 33.26 31.65
C TYR A 111 -23.26 32.41 31.57
N ILE A 112 -22.30 32.62 32.50
CA ILE A 112 -21.09 31.83 32.65
C ILE A 112 -21.41 30.40 33.09
N ILE A 113 -22.39 30.19 33.96
CA ILE A 113 -22.85 28.86 34.38
C ILE A 113 -23.50 28.12 33.21
N LEU A 114 -24.37 28.78 32.45
CA LEU A 114 -25.03 28.24 31.24
C LEU A 114 -23.99 27.83 30.17
N ILE A 115 -23.04 28.70 29.84
CA ILE A 115 -21.95 28.41 28.89
C ILE A 115 -21.03 27.26 29.38
N SER A 116 -20.92 27.07 30.70
CA SER A 116 -20.13 25.93 31.23
C SER A 116 -20.90 24.60 31.25
N ILE A 117 -22.23 24.65 31.28
CA ILE A 117 -23.11 23.47 31.35
C ILE A 117 -23.51 22.99 29.96
N ILE A 118 -23.84 23.89 29.02
CA ILE A 118 -24.21 23.54 27.64
C ILE A 118 -23.15 22.68 26.94
N PRO A 119 -21.83 23.01 26.95
CA PRO A 119 -20.81 22.16 26.38
C PRO A 119 -20.72 20.78 27.04
N LYS A 120 -20.94 20.69 28.36
CA LYS A 120 -20.93 19.39 29.06
C LYS A 120 -22.12 18.51 28.64
N ILE A 121 -23.27 19.11 28.43
CA ILE A 121 -24.49 18.42 27.96
C ILE A 121 -24.30 17.97 26.50
N ILE A 122 -23.78 18.85 25.64
CA ILE A 122 -23.49 18.55 24.24
C ILE A 122 -22.47 17.43 24.16
N VAL A 123 -21.34 17.52 24.88
CA VAL A 123 -20.34 16.46 24.93
C VAL A 123 -20.91 15.13 25.47
N LYS A 124 -21.80 15.20 26.50
CA LYS A 124 -22.45 14.01 27.05
C LYS A 124 -23.45 13.40 26.07
N PHE A 125 -24.16 14.22 25.29
CA PHE A 125 -25.10 13.79 24.26
C PHE A 125 -24.36 13.15 23.07
N PHE A 126 -23.29 13.79 22.59
CA PHE A 126 -22.42 13.23 21.56
C PHE A 126 -21.72 11.95 22.03
N LYS A 127 -21.21 11.90 23.27
CA LYS A 127 -20.69 10.66 23.86
C LYS A 127 -21.74 9.54 23.87
N LYS A 128 -22.99 9.85 24.21
CA LYS A 128 -24.07 8.85 24.24
C LYS A 128 -24.43 8.34 22.84
N LYS A 129 -24.35 9.19 21.81
CA LYS A 129 -24.60 8.82 20.41
C LYS A 129 -23.43 8.01 19.83
N LEU A 130 -22.19 8.37 20.17
CA LEU A 130 -20.97 7.64 19.83
C LEU A 130 -20.93 6.27 20.54
N ASN A 131 -21.15 6.21 21.85
CA ASN A 131 -21.18 4.95 22.60
C ASN A 131 -22.20 3.93 22.03
N LYS A 132 -23.29 4.38 21.42
CA LYS A 132 -24.26 3.47 20.75
C LYS A 132 -23.71 2.84 19.48
N ARG A 133 -22.83 3.53 18.74
CA ARG A 133 -22.16 3.01 17.54
C ARG A 133 -20.95 2.14 17.91
N GLU A 134 -20.19 2.60 18.89
CA GLU A 134 -19.00 1.95 19.41
C GLU A 134 -19.31 0.54 19.94
N ASN A 135 -20.43 0.36 20.64
CA ASN A 135 -20.88 -0.95 21.17
C ASN A 135 -21.29 -1.95 20.08
N LYS A 136 -21.32 -1.54 18.81
CA LYS A 136 -21.63 -2.42 17.67
C LYS A 136 -20.40 -2.91 16.94
N ILE A 137 -19.23 -2.24 17.11
CA ILE A 137 -17.99 -2.66 16.47
C ILE A 137 -17.57 -4.03 17.01
N ASN A 138 -17.45 -4.99 16.12
CA ASN A 138 -17.05 -6.35 16.48
C ASN A 138 -15.71 -6.76 15.85
N VAL A 139 -15.24 -6.02 14.85
CA VAL A 139 -13.95 -6.24 14.19
C VAL A 139 -13.19 -4.92 14.06
N CYS A 140 -11.89 -5.00 14.24
CA CYS A 140 -10.92 -3.94 13.98
C CYS A 140 -9.95 -4.46 12.92
N LEU A 141 -9.86 -3.78 11.78
CA LEU A 141 -8.93 -4.10 10.69
C LEU A 141 -7.87 -3.01 10.58
N SER A 142 -6.62 -3.37 10.93
CA SER A 142 -5.46 -2.52 10.73
C SER A 142 -4.65 -3.02 9.54
N PRO A 143 -4.53 -2.23 8.48
CA PRO A 143 -3.73 -2.61 7.32
C PRO A 143 -2.23 -2.68 7.59
N THR A 144 -1.75 -2.11 8.70
CA THR A 144 -0.31 -1.96 8.98
C THR A 144 0.09 -2.31 10.41
N GLY A 145 -0.88 -2.65 11.28
CA GLY A 145 -0.62 -2.89 12.70
C GLY A 145 -0.34 -1.60 13.49
N ASP A 146 -1.00 -0.49 13.13
CA ASP A 146 -0.71 0.81 13.72
C ASP A 146 -1.18 0.94 15.16
N LEU A 147 -0.27 1.39 16.04
CA LEU A 147 -0.45 1.58 17.47
C LEU A 147 -1.61 2.52 17.83
N PRO A 148 -1.79 3.70 17.17
CA PRO A 148 -2.82 4.65 17.53
C PRO A 148 -4.25 4.09 17.48
N MET A 149 -4.56 3.25 16.50
CA MET A 149 -5.89 2.65 16.41
C MET A 149 -6.09 1.61 17.52
N PHE A 150 -5.11 0.74 17.79
CA PHE A 150 -5.22 -0.26 18.85
C PHE A 150 -5.31 0.39 20.24
N GLU A 151 -4.60 1.49 20.47
CA GLU A 151 -4.75 2.31 21.67
C GLU A 151 -6.14 2.95 21.76
N ALA A 152 -6.71 3.38 20.63
CA ALA A 152 -8.05 3.96 20.61
C ALA A 152 -9.13 2.99 21.08
N ILE A 153 -8.96 1.70 20.81
CA ILE A 153 -9.95 0.65 21.11
C ILE A 153 -9.59 -0.22 22.33
N LYS A 154 -8.51 0.08 23.07
CA LYS A 154 -8.04 -0.77 24.18
C LYS A 154 -9.05 -1.04 25.29
N ASN A 155 -10.03 -0.15 25.47
CA ASN A 155 -11.08 -0.27 26.47
C ASN A 155 -12.36 -0.97 25.95
N TYR A 156 -12.38 -1.35 24.66
CA TYR A 156 -13.53 -2.03 24.06
C TYR A 156 -13.42 -3.53 24.30
N LYS A 157 -14.47 -4.13 24.81
CA LYS A 157 -14.54 -5.59 25.02
C LYS A 157 -15.09 -6.26 23.76
N ASN A 158 -14.62 -7.47 23.50
CA ASN A 158 -15.13 -8.36 22.45
C ASN A 158 -14.89 -7.86 21.01
N ILE A 159 -13.89 -7.01 20.75
CA ILE A 159 -13.46 -6.64 19.40
C ILE A 159 -12.36 -7.62 18.98
N GLN A 160 -12.57 -8.26 17.82
CA GLN A 160 -11.54 -9.07 17.17
C GLN A 160 -10.61 -8.17 16.37
N LYS A 161 -9.31 -8.38 16.50
CA LYS A 161 -8.29 -7.60 15.82
C LYS A 161 -7.75 -8.39 14.64
N TYR A 162 -7.72 -7.74 13.49
CA TYR A 162 -7.12 -8.24 12.26
C TYR A 162 -6.03 -7.29 11.80
N THR A 163 -4.89 -7.84 11.40
CA THR A 163 -3.77 -7.07 10.83
C THR A 163 -3.37 -7.68 9.50
N ILE A 164 -3.07 -6.83 8.50
CA ILE A 164 -2.53 -7.29 7.22
C ILE A 164 -1.01 -7.42 7.36
N LEU A 165 -0.48 -8.59 7.03
CA LEU A 165 0.93 -8.91 7.03
C LEU A 165 1.48 -8.73 5.62
N HIS A 166 2.31 -7.69 5.40
CA HIS A 166 2.87 -7.37 4.09
C HIS A 166 4.18 -8.10 3.82
N ASP A 167 5.18 -7.87 4.67
CA ASP A 167 6.49 -8.51 4.61
C ASP A 167 7.25 -8.31 5.93
N ILE A 168 8.40 -8.99 6.04
CA ILE A 168 9.34 -8.82 7.16
C ILE A 168 10.76 -8.49 6.66
N ILE A 169 10.85 -7.74 5.56
CA ILE A 169 12.11 -7.29 4.95
C ILE A 169 13.11 -6.75 5.97
N PRO A 170 12.73 -5.82 6.90
CA PRO A 170 13.68 -5.28 7.86
C PRO A 170 14.22 -6.31 8.87
N LEU A 171 13.55 -7.45 9.03
CA LEU A 171 14.00 -8.51 9.91
C LEU A 171 14.95 -9.48 9.21
N ILE A 172 14.73 -9.73 7.92
CA ILE A 172 15.44 -10.75 7.14
C ILE A 172 16.66 -10.18 6.45
N LEU A 173 16.52 -9.03 5.77
CA LEU A 173 17.60 -8.50 4.93
C LEU A 173 18.52 -7.57 5.72
N PRO A 174 19.85 -7.87 5.76
CA PRO A 174 20.82 -7.13 6.58
C PRO A 174 20.89 -5.64 6.31
N GLU A 175 20.72 -5.22 5.06
CA GLU A 175 20.76 -3.83 4.62
C GLU A 175 19.60 -2.99 5.18
N TYR A 176 18.49 -3.64 5.57
CA TYR A 176 17.30 -3.00 6.12
C TYR A 176 17.20 -3.08 7.65
N LYS A 177 18.14 -3.73 8.33
CA LYS A 177 18.13 -3.88 9.81
C LYS A 177 18.00 -2.58 10.58
N LYS A 178 18.39 -1.45 9.98
CA LYS A 178 18.19 -0.12 10.58
C LYS A 178 16.72 0.22 10.81
N LEU A 179 15.81 -0.37 10.03
CA LEU A 179 14.36 -0.20 10.16
C LEU A 179 13.75 -1.12 11.23
N TYR A 180 14.50 -2.10 11.73
CA TYR A 180 14.10 -2.98 12.83
C TYR A 180 14.89 -2.63 14.11
N LYS A 181 14.66 -1.43 14.63
CA LYS A 181 15.22 -0.94 15.90
C LYS A 181 14.10 -0.51 16.82
N GLU A 182 14.33 -0.62 18.13
CA GLU A 182 13.42 -0.12 19.15
C GLU A 182 13.01 1.34 18.86
N GLY A 183 11.71 1.62 18.93
CA GLY A 183 11.13 2.92 18.61
C GLY A 183 10.80 3.16 17.13
N THR A 184 11.25 2.30 16.20
CA THR A 184 10.80 2.40 14.82
C THR A 184 9.37 1.87 14.66
N TRP A 185 8.67 2.37 13.65
CA TRP A 185 7.32 1.90 13.32
C TRP A 185 7.26 0.38 13.13
N PHE A 186 8.14 -0.18 12.32
CA PHE A 186 8.15 -1.61 12.03
C PHE A 186 8.39 -2.47 13.27
N TYR A 187 9.37 -2.08 14.13
CA TYR A 187 9.61 -2.77 15.39
C TYR A 187 8.37 -2.79 16.29
N ASN A 188 7.69 -1.64 16.40
CA ASN A 188 6.48 -1.52 17.20
C ASN A 188 5.35 -2.37 16.63
N ALA A 189 5.15 -2.38 15.30
CA ALA A 189 4.15 -3.21 14.65
C ALA A 189 4.37 -4.71 14.93
N ILE A 190 5.61 -5.19 14.79
CA ILE A 190 5.95 -6.61 15.11
C ILE A 190 5.70 -6.93 16.61
N LYS A 191 6.01 -6.01 17.51
CA LYS A 191 5.79 -6.21 18.96
C LYS A 191 4.32 -6.27 19.36
N LEU A 192 3.42 -5.71 18.57
CA LEU A 192 1.97 -5.77 18.80
C LEU A 192 1.35 -7.11 18.40
N LEU A 193 2.02 -7.89 17.55
CA LEU A 193 1.53 -9.19 17.12
C LEU A 193 1.42 -10.15 18.31
N ASN A 194 0.33 -10.92 18.36
CA ASN A 194 0.08 -11.86 19.45
C ASN A 194 -0.80 -13.04 19.00
N LYS A 195 -0.81 -14.11 19.80
CA LYS A 195 -1.51 -15.37 19.48
C LYS A 195 -3.03 -15.29 19.49
N LYS A 196 -3.61 -14.20 20.00
CA LYS A 196 -5.08 -14.04 20.13
C LYS A 196 -5.70 -13.27 18.98
N ASP A 197 -4.88 -12.55 18.22
CA ASP A 197 -5.32 -11.73 17.10
C ASP A 197 -5.29 -12.55 15.78
N TYR A 198 -5.95 -12.07 14.78
CA TYR A 198 -6.06 -12.68 13.46
C TYR A 198 -5.28 -11.89 12.42
N TYR A 199 -4.87 -12.56 11.36
CA TYR A 199 -3.98 -11.97 10.37
C TYR A 199 -4.40 -12.33 8.95
N PHE A 200 -4.18 -11.39 8.03
CA PHE A 200 -4.29 -11.59 6.60
C PHE A 200 -2.90 -11.46 5.97
N ALA A 201 -2.34 -12.55 5.49
CA ALA A 201 -1.07 -12.52 4.78
C ALA A 201 -1.29 -12.27 3.29
N VAL A 202 -0.50 -11.37 2.70
CA VAL A 202 -0.64 -10.98 1.28
C VAL A 202 -0.22 -12.09 0.30
N SER A 203 0.49 -13.12 0.77
CA SER A 203 0.86 -14.31 0.02
C SER A 203 1.08 -15.49 0.97
N ASP A 204 1.09 -16.72 0.46
CA ASP A 204 1.47 -17.90 1.24
C ASP A 204 2.93 -17.85 1.67
N TYR A 205 3.79 -17.25 0.85
CA TYR A 205 5.18 -17.00 1.22
C TYR A 205 5.27 -16.09 2.45
N THR A 206 4.55 -14.95 2.43
CA THR A 206 4.47 -14.05 3.59
C THR A 206 3.94 -14.77 4.83
N LYS A 207 2.90 -15.59 4.70
CA LYS A 207 2.36 -16.40 5.80
C LYS A 207 3.47 -17.30 6.39
N ARG A 208 4.18 -18.07 5.55
CA ARG A 208 5.28 -18.96 5.99
C ARG A 208 6.40 -18.19 6.69
N ASP A 209 6.77 -17.02 6.15
CA ASP A 209 7.83 -16.19 6.73
C ASP A 209 7.45 -15.68 8.13
N PHE A 210 6.25 -15.16 8.30
CA PHE A 210 5.78 -14.71 9.61
C PHE A 210 5.76 -15.85 10.62
N ILE A 211 5.25 -17.03 10.25
CA ILE A 211 5.24 -18.22 11.13
C ILE A 211 6.67 -18.61 11.53
N LYS A 212 7.60 -18.58 10.58
CA LYS A 212 9.00 -18.97 10.82
C LYS A 212 9.75 -18.00 11.74
N HIS A 213 9.49 -16.70 11.63
CA HIS A 213 10.31 -15.67 12.26
C HIS A 213 9.63 -14.97 13.44
N ILE A 214 8.31 -15.08 13.61
CA ILE A 214 7.53 -14.40 14.65
C ILE A 214 6.85 -15.43 15.56
N SER A 215 7.39 -15.64 16.75
CA SER A 215 6.90 -16.64 17.71
C SER A 215 5.56 -16.29 18.37
N ASN A 216 5.14 -15.01 18.30
CA ASN A 216 3.95 -14.51 18.97
C ASN A 216 2.66 -14.59 18.14
N ILE A 217 2.64 -15.37 17.06
CA ILE A 217 1.47 -15.59 16.22
C ILE A 217 1.17 -17.09 16.13
N GLU A 218 -0.08 -17.43 15.80
CA GLU A 218 -0.53 -18.81 15.58
C GLU A 218 -0.87 -19.02 14.10
N GLU A 219 -0.40 -20.09 13.49
CA GLU A 219 -0.65 -20.39 12.09
C GLU A 219 -2.14 -20.46 11.75
N GLY A 220 -2.96 -21.03 12.65
CA GLY A 220 -4.40 -21.14 12.47
C GLY A 220 -5.14 -19.82 12.45
N ASN A 221 -4.49 -18.74 12.90
CA ASN A 221 -5.04 -17.38 12.89
C ASN A 221 -4.60 -16.56 11.67
N ILE A 222 -3.86 -17.17 10.72
CA ILE A 222 -3.37 -16.48 9.53
C ILE A 222 -4.06 -17.02 8.28
N THR A 223 -4.82 -16.16 7.61
CA THR A 223 -5.48 -16.45 6.33
C THR A 223 -4.75 -15.73 5.20
N THR A 224 -4.37 -16.47 4.16
CA THR A 224 -3.79 -15.86 2.96
C THR A 224 -4.88 -15.14 2.16
N THR A 225 -4.60 -13.88 1.81
CA THR A 225 -5.47 -13.02 1.02
C THR A 225 -4.62 -12.33 -0.05
N LEU A 226 -4.54 -12.97 -1.23
CA LEU A 226 -3.75 -12.44 -2.34
C LEU A 226 -4.25 -11.04 -2.73
N LEU A 227 -3.32 -10.16 -3.07
CA LEU A 227 -3.63 -8.82 -3.53
C LEU A 227 -4.08 -8.84 -5.00
N ALA A 228 -4.46 -7.67 -5.53
CA ALA A 228 -4.79 -7.49 -6.93
C ALA A 228 -4.18 -6.18 -7.46
N ALA A 229 -4.04 -6.06 -8.77
CA ALA A 229 -3.73 -4.79 -9.39
C ALA A 229 -4.99 -3.91 -9.45
N SER A 230 -4.83 -2.59 -9.67
CA SER A 230 -5.95 -1.67 -9.91
C SER A 230 -6.57 -1.93 -11.28
N ASP A 231 -7.87 -1.61 -11.42
CA ASP A 231 -8.56 -1.62 -12.72
C ASP A 231 -8.00 -0.56 -13.70
N ASP A 232 -7.16 0.36 -13.23
CA ASP A 232 -6.43 1.33 -14.06
C ASP A 232 -5.37 0.69 -14.96
N PHE A 233 -4.95 -0.54 -14.64
CA PHE A 233 -4.03 -1.32 -15.48
C PHE A 233 -4.83 -2.16 -16.48
N TYR A 234 -4.62 -1.92 -17.77
CA TYR A 234 -5.30 -2.60 -18.86
C TYR A 234 -4.44 -2.59 -20.13
N PRO A 235 -4.65 -3.53 -21.07
CA PRO A 235 -3.93 -3.55 -22.33
C PRO A 235 -4.22 -2.29 -23.14
N ASN A 236 -3.25 -1.39 -23.23
CA ASN A 236 -3.36 -0.21 -24.08
C ASN A 236 -2.95 -0.58 -25.52
N LYS A 237 -3.92 -0.50 -26.44
CA LYS A 237 -3.71 -0.83 -27.87
C LYS A 237 -3.56 0.43 -28.75
N ASP A 238 -3.66 1.61 -28.17
CA ASP A 238 -3.48 2.87 -28.89
C ASP A 238 -1.99 3.15 -29.13
N GLY A 239 -1.52 2.87 -30.33
CA GLY A 239 -0.14 3.11 -30.74
C GLY A 239 0.29 4.59 -30.64
N ASN A 240 -0.66 5.54 -30.82
CA ASN A 240 -0.36 6.97 -30.65
C ASN A 240 -0.11 7.31 -29.20
N LYS A 241 -0.94 6.76 -28.29
CA LYS A 241 -0.74 6.95 -26.84
C LYS A 241 0.58 6.36 -26.38
N ILE A 242 0.90 5.14 -26.78
CA ILE A 242 2.20 4.50 -26.46
C ILE A 242 3.36 5.36 -26.98
N ARG A 243 3.26 5.91 -28.20
CA ARG A 243 4.28 6.79 -28.79
C ARG A 243 4.42 8.09 -28.01
N GLU A 244 3.31 8.74 -27.65
CA GLU A 244 3.30 9.94 -26.81
C GLU A 244 4.04 9.70 -25.50
N ILE A 245 3.74 8.60 -24.81
CA ILE A 245 4.33 8.23 -23.53
C ILE A 245 5.82 7.89 -23.68
N LYS A 246 6.20 7.18 -24.75
CA LYS A 246 7.64 6.95 -25.05
C LYS A 246 8.39 8.28 -25.18
N ASN A 247 7.82 9.24 -25.93
CA ASN A 247 8.44 10.57 -26.11
C ASN A 247 8.52 11.32 -24.76
N LYS A 248 7.46 11.29 -23.92
CA LYS A 248 7.43 11.93 -22.60
C LYS A 248 8.59 11.47 -21.70
N TYR A 249 8.94 10.18 -21.78
CA TYR A 249 10.01 9.59 -20.98
C TYR A 249 11.34 9.38 -21.74
N ASN A 250 11.54 10.07 -22.87
CA ASN A 250 12.77 10.03 -23.68
C ASN A 250 13.12 8.61 -24.19
N ILE A 251 12.13 7.77 -24.43
CA ILE A 251 12.31 6.45 -25.05
C ILE A 251 12.22 6.61 -26.56
N PRO A 252 13.24 6.19 -27.34
CA PRO A 252 13.20 6.31 -28.79
C PRO A 252 11.96 5.61 -29.36
N TRP A 253 11.18 6.32 -30.17
CA TRP A 253 9.84 5.86 -30.54
C TRP A 253 9.83 4.55 -31.35
N GLU A 254 10.80 4.33 -32.22
CA GLU A 254 10.93 3.12 -33.04
C GLU A 254 11.54 1.93 -32.29
N SER A 255 12.13 2.17 -31.12
CA SER A 255 12.83 1.12 -30.37
C SER A 255 11.88 0.12 -29.73
N LYS A 256 12.34 -1.12 -29.62
CA LYS A 256 11.82 -2.08 -28.65
C LYS A 256 12.35 -1.72 -27.25
N TYR A 257 11.67 -2.11 -26.20
CA TYR A 257 12.20 -1.92 -24.85
C TYR A 257 11.72 -2.99 -23.88
N PHE A 258 12.60 -3.31 -22.91
CA PHE A 258 12.23 -4.00 -21.69
C PHE A 258 12.00 -2.97 -20.60
N PHE A 259 11.05 -3.22 -19.73
CA PHE A 259 10.65 -2.30 -18.68
C PHE A 259 10.81 -2.92 -17.30
N SER A 260 11.33 -2.18 -16.32
CA SER A 260 11.34 -2.52 -14.91
C SER A 260 10.88 -1.32 -14.10
N LEU A 261 9.89 -1.51 -13.23
CA LEU A 261 9.36 -0.47 -12.34
C LEU A 261 9.68 -0.83 -10.91
N CYS A 262 10.57 -0.08 -10.29
CA CYS A 262 10.92 -0.31 -8.89
C CYS A 262 11.76 0.84 -8.30
N SER A 263 11.82 0.89 -6.99
CA SER A 263 12.82 1.70 -6.28
C SER A 263 14.23 1.15 -6.49
N LEU A 264 15.24 2.02 -6.41
CA LEU A 264 16.66 1.64 -6.54
C LEU A 264 17.19 0.92 -5.28
N GLU A 265 16.41 -0.01 -4.75
CA GLU A 265 16.76 -0.79 -3.56
C GLU A 265 17.58 -2.04 -3.93
N PRO A 266 18.57 -2.47 -3.11
CA PRO A 266 19.39 -3.65 -3.40
C PRO A 266 18.57 -4.90 -3.71
N ARG A 267 17.48 -5.14 -2.94
CA ARG A 267 16.61 -6.31 -3.13
C ARG A 267 15.90 -6.36 -4.49
N LYS A 268 15.78 -5.24 -5.19
CA LYS A 268 15.21 -5.16 -6.54
C LYS A 268 16.16 -5.68 -7.62
N ASN A 269 17.40 -5.92 -7.24
CA ASN A 269 18.42 -6.58 -8.06
C ASN A 269 18.67 -5.93 -9.43
N LEU A 270 18.57 -4.59 -9.49
CA LEU A 270 18.67 -3.84 -10.76
C LEU A 270 20.03 -3.99 -11.45
N LEU A 271 21.13 -4.06 -10.68
CA LEU A 271 22.45 -4.24 -11.28
C LEU A 271 22.59 -5.58 -12.02
N PHE A 272 21.95 -6.63 -11.50
CA PHE A 272 21.88 -7.91 -12.19
C PHE A 272 21.13 -7.77 -13.53
N ILE A 273 19.97 -7.11 -13.53
CA ILE A 273 19.19 -6.83 -14.75
C ILE A 273 20.02 -6.04 -15.76
N ILE A 274 20.63 -4.94 -15.30
CA ILE A 274 21.43 -4.03 -16.16
C ILE A 274 22.62 -4.75 -16.78
N ARG A 275 23.43 -5.47 -15.99
CA ARG A 275 24.61 -6.20 -16.48
C ARG A 275 24.25 -7.23 -17.55
N ASN A 276 23.18 -7.98 -17.32
CA ASN A 276 22.75 -9.01 -18.25
C ASN A 276 22.07 -8.43 -19.49
N PHE A 277 21.37 -7.28 -19.38
CA PHE A 277 20.86 -6.56 -20.53
C PHE A 277 22.01 -6.00 -21.42
N ILE A 278 23.07 -5.47 -20.82
CA ILE A 278 24.26 -5.00 -21.56
C ILE A 278 24.89 -6.18 -22.30
N LYS A 279 25.14 -7.33 -21.63
CA LYS A 279 25.68 -8.54 -22.27
C LYS A 279 24.79 -9.01 -23.43
N PHE A 280 23.47 -9.08 -23.24
CA PHE A 280 22.49 -9.43 -24.27
C PHE A 280 22.62 -8.53 -25.50
N THR A 281 22.65 -7.19 -25.33
CA THR A 281 22.74 -6.27 -26.46
C THR A 281 24.07 -6.31 -27.16
N GLN A 282 25.17 -6.57 -26.47
CA GLN A 282 26.51 -6.72 -27.04
C GLN A 282 26.65 -8.02 -27.82
N ASN A 283 26.26 -9.16 -27.25
CA ASN A 283 26.32 -10.46 -27.90
C ASN A 283 25.60 -10.50 -29.23
N ASN A 284 24.44 -9.84 -29.30
CA ASN A 284 23.58 -9.81 -30.46
C ASN A 284 23.76 -8.56 -31.35
N LYS A 285 24.69 -7.65 -31.01
CA LYS A 285 24.99 -6.40 -31.73
C LYS A 285 23.73 -5.54 -31.98
N LEU A 286 22.81 -5.48 -31.00
CA LEU A 286 21.52 -4.81 -31.13
C LEU A 286 21.64 -3.30 -30.91
N ASN A 287 20.94 -2.51 -31.70
CA ASN A 287 20.93 -1.05 -31.60
C ASN A 287 19.53 -0.45 -31.38
N ASP A 288 18.49 -1.23 -31.49
CA ASP A 288 17.09 -0.84 -31.49
C ASP A 288 16.32 -1.23 -30.23
N VAL A 289 17.02 -1.70 -29.18
CA VAL A 289 16.40 -2.13 -27.93
C VAL A 289 17.00 -1.41 -26.73
N TYR A 290 16.13 -1.03 -25.76
CA TYR A 290 16.48 -0.29 -24.56
C TYR A 290 15.95 -0.98 -23.31
N LEU A 291 16.62 -0.76 -22.17
CA LEU A 291 16.11 -1.11 -20.85
C LEU A 291 15.64 0.18 -20.17
N ILE A 292 14.36 0.21 -19.83
CA ILE A 292 13.71 1.35 -19.18
C ILE A 292 13.55 1.03 -17.70
N LEU A 293 14.09 1.89 -16.86
CA LEU A 293 14.05 1.77 -15.41
C LEU A 293 13.20 2.91 -14.85
N GLY A 294 11.97 2.57 -14.45
CA GLY A 294 11.03 3.50 -13.84
C GLY A 294 11.16 3.50 -12.32
N GLY A 295 10.99 4.67 -11.71
CA GLY A 295 11.03 4.85 -10.26
C GLY A 295 11.86 6.03 -9.80
N ASN A 296 11.71 6.38 -8.53
CA ASN A 296 12.34 7.59 -7.98
C ASN A 296 13.86 7.45 -7.85
N SER A 297 14.62 8.26 -8.59
CA SER A 297 16.09 8.30 -8.60
C SER A 297 16.71 8.90 -7.34
N LYS A 298 15.94 9.55 -6.45
CA LYS A 298 16.48 10.12 -5.18
C LYS A 298 17.14 9.07 -4.30
N LEU A 299 16.86 7.78 -4.53
CA LEU A 299 17.48 6.67 -3.81
C LEU A 299 18.97 6.43 -4.15
N PHE A 300 19.54 7.07 -5.18
CA PHE A 300 21.00 7.09 -5.37
C PHE A 300 21.74 7.63 -4.13
N SER A 301 21.13 8.56 -3.40
CA SER A 301 21.69 9.09 -2.15
C SER A 301 21.56 8.11 -0.97
N VAL A 302 20.57 7.20 -1.01
CA VAL A 302 20.32 6.21 0.05
C VAL A 302 21.19 4.96 -0.15
N PHE A 303 21.45 4.60 -1.41
CA PHE A 303 22.26 3.43 -1.79
C PHE A 303 23.46 3.85 -2.69
N PRO A 304 24.46 4.57 -2.14
CA PRO A 304 25.58 5.10 -2.94
C PRO A 304 26.37 4.03 -3.66
N LYS A 305 26.47 2.81 -3.10
CA LYS A 305 27.15 1.68 -3.72
C LYS A 305 26.50 1.29 -5.06
N PHE A 306 25.19 1.39 -5.19
CA PHE A 306 24.53 1.15 -6.48
C PHE A 306 25.02 2.13 -7.54
N LYS A 307 25.12 3.43 -7.17
CA LYS A 307 25.61 4.46 -8.10
C LYS A 307 27.04 4.20 -8.54
N GLU A 308 27.95 3.88 -7.60
CA GLU A 308 29.33 3.54 -7.89
C GLU A 308 29.44 2.36 -8.89
N GLU A 309 28.73 1.28 -8.61
CA GLU A 309 28.73 0.08 -9.45
C GLU A 309 28.12 0.36 -10.83
N PHE A 310 27.04 1.15 -10.91
CA PHE A 310 26.44 1.55 -12.18
C PHE A 310 27.37 2.45 -12.99
N ASP A 311 28.03 3.44 -12.34
CA ASP A 311 28.94 4.36 -13.01
C ASP A 311 30.15 3.66 -13.60
N ALA A 312 30.60 2.55 -12.98
CA ALA A 312 31.69 1.70 -13.46
C ALA A 312 31.32 0.81 -14.67
N LEU A 313 30.01 0.66 -15.00
CA LEU A 313 29.61 -0.14 -16.15
C LEU A 313 29.92 0.57 -17.47
N GLU A 314 30.42 -0.19 -18.43
CA GLU A 314 30.57 0.23 -19.82
C GLU A 314 29.28 -0.04 -20.62
N ASN A 315 29.16 0.58 -21.81
CA ASN A 315 28.06 0.33 -22.76
C ASN A 315 26.64 0.52 -22.20
N LYS A 316 26.48 1.44 -21.24
CA LYS A 316 25.19 1.75 -20.56
C LYS A 316 24.29 2.75 -21.30
N ASN A 317 24.64 3.11 -22.53
CA ASN A 317 23.92 4.11 -23.34
C ASN A 317 22.50 3.68 -23.76
N LYS A 318 22.14 2.40 -23.54
CA LYS A 318 20.80 1.83 -23.78
C LYS A 318 19.97 1.66 -22.51
N ILE A 319 20.46 2.17 -21.38
CA ILE A 319 19.74 2.17 -20.10
C ILE A 319 19.14 3.54 -19.89
N ILE A 320 17.82 3.62 -19.78
CA ILE A 320 17.10 4.88 -19.58
C ILE A 320 16.44 4.86 -18.21
N PHE A 321 16.80 5.81 -17.35
CA PHE A 321 16.12 6.07 -16.09
C PHE A 321 15.07 7.16 -16.33
N THR A 322 13.79 6.82 -16.18
CA THR A 322 12.69 7.77 -16.40
C THR A 322 12.46 8.69 -15.19
N GLY A 323 12.95 8.30 -14.02
CA GLY A 323 12.49 8.91 -12.78
C GLY A 323 11.07 8.45 -12.42
N TYR A 324 10.34 9.32 -11.71
CA TYR A 324 8.94 9.04 -11.38
C TYR A 324 8.09 8.97 -12.65
N ILE A 325 7.22 7.97 -12.70
CA ILE A 325 6.25 7.78 -13.77
C ILE A 325 4.86 8.07 -13.20
N GLU A 326 4.08 8.89 -13.90
CA GLU A 326 2.69 9.16 -13.53
C GLU A 326 1.84 7.89 -13.63
N ASP A 327 0.94 7.67 -12.67
CA ASP A 327 0.13 6.46 -12.59
C ASP A 327 -0.66 6.20 -13.90
N GLU A 328 -1.16 7.28 -14.53
CA GLU A 328 -1.91 7.26 -15.79
C GLU A 328 -1.10 6.83 -17.01
N ASP A 329 0.23 6.90 -16.94
CA ASP A 329 1.12 6.53 -18.05
C ASP A 329 1.57 5.07 -17.97
N LEU A 330 1.45 4.44 -16.79
CA LEU A 330 1.98 3.11 -16.53
C LEU A 330 1.36 2.05 -17.44
N SER A 331 0.04 2.06 -17.67
CA SER A 331 -0.62 1.09 -18.55
C SER A 331 -0.05 1.10 -19.96
N ALA A 332 0.26 2.30 -20.51
CA ALA A 332 0.86 2.43 -21.84
C ALA A 332 2.32 1.94 -21.86
N LEU A 333 3.10 2.24 -20.80
CA LEU A 333 4.48 1.77 -20.69
C LEU A 333 4.57 0.26 -20.52
N TYR A 334 3.71 -0.35 -19.71
CA TYR A 334 3.62 -1.80 -19.62
C TYR A 334 3.22 -2.39 -20.97
N SER A 335 2.13 -1.93 -21.58
CA SER A 335 1.59 -2.51 -22.82
C SER A 335 2.53 -2.38 -24.02
N GLY A 336 3.35 -1.34 -24.07
CA GLY A 336 4.32 -1.12 -25.15
C GLY A 336 5.66 -1.87 -24.97
N ALA A 337 5.89 -2.51 -23.83
CA ALA A 337 7.13 -3.21 -23.55
C ALA A 337 7.19 -4.59 -24.20
N ARG A 338 8.37 -4.98 -24.66
CA ARG A 338 8.66 -6.38 -25.11
C ARG A 338 8.62 -7.37 -23.95
N GLY A 339 8.91 -6.90 -22.76
CA GLY A 339 8.80 -7.66 -21.55
C GLY A 339 8.96 -6.77 -20.31
N PHE A 340 8.27 -7.14 -19.25
CA PHE A 340 8.47 -6.57 -17.93
C PHE A 340 9.45 -7.42 -17.13
N VAL A 341 10.44 -6.78 -16.51
CA VAL A 341 11.54 -7.47 -15.82
C VAL A 341 11.45 -7.19 -14.33
N PHE A 342 11.31 -8.24 -13.52
CA PHE A 342 11.16 -8.12 -12.08
C PHE A 342 11.97 -9.19 -11.35
N MET A 343 13.25 -8.90 -11.11
CA MET A 343 14.23 -9.83 -10.56
C MET A 343 14.50 -9.62 -9.06
N SER A 344 13.48 -9.17 -8.32
CA SER A 344 13.60 -8.97 -6.88
C SER A 344 14.02 -10.24 -6.16
N THR A 345 14.93 -10.10 -5.19
CA THR A 345 15.39 -11.21 -4.35
C THR A 345 14.45 -11.46 -3.17
N TYR A 346 13.62 -10.49 -2.83
CA TYR A 346 12.62 -10.61 -1.77
C TYR A 346 11.44 -9.65 -1.98
N GLU A 347 10.21 -10.20 -1.94
CA GLU A 347 8.94 -9.45 -1.96
C GLU A 347 7.89 -10.14 -1.08
N GLY A 348 6.97 -9.34 -0.53
CA GLY A 348 5.79 -9.88 0.14
C GLY A 348 4.72 -10.36 -0.85
N PHE A 349 4.60 -9.72 -2.04
CA PHE A 349 3.65 -10.11 -3.09
C PHE A 349 4.21 -9.91 -4.50
N GLY A 350 4.42 -8.67 -4.96
CA GLY A 350 4.88 -8.37 -6.31
C GLY A 350 3.82 -7.66 -7.17
N LEU A 351 3.19 -6.61 -6.64
CA LEU A 351 2.15 -5.84 -7.37
C LEU A 351 2.59 -5.41 -8.78
N PRO A 352 3.81 -4.85 -9.02
CA PRO A 352 4.21 -4.42 -10.35
C PRO A 352 4.22 -5.56 -11.39
N LEU A 353 4.49 -6.79 -10.93
CA LEU A 353 4.45 -7.96 -11.80
C LEU A 353 3.01 -8.26 -12.25
N LEU A 354 2.07 -8.19 -11.33
CA LEU A 354 0.65 -8.38 -11.62
C LEU A 354 0.07 -7.25 -12.49
N GLU A 355 0.52 -6.01 -12.27
CA GLU A 355 0.16 -4.84 -13.09
C GLU A 355 0.59 -5.03 -14.55
N ALA A 356 1.84 -5.48 -14.76
CA ALA A 356 2.35 -5.80 -16.09
C ALA A 356 1.55 -6.93 -16.75
N MET A 357 1.24 -8.00 -16.01
CA MET A 357 0.43 -9.10 -16.51
C MET A 357 -0.99 -8.66 -16.88
N GLN A 358 -1.60 -7.75 -16.11
CA GLN A 358 -2.91 -7.19 -16.39
C GLN A 358 -2.91 -6.30 -17.65
N CYS A 359 -1.78 -5.66 -17.97
CA CYS A 359 -1.56 -4.95 -19.23
C CYS A 359 -1.24 -5.89 -20.42
N GLY A 360 -1.16 -7.19 -20.20
CA GLY A 360 -0.82 -8.18 -21.22
C GLY A 360 0.66 -8.20 -21.58
N THR A 361 1.53 -7.70 -20.70
CA THR A 361 2.98 -7.68 -20.94
C THR A 361 3.58 -9.03 -20.52
N PRO A 362 4.37 -9.69 -21.40
CA PRO A 362 5.18 -10.85 -21.00
C PRO A 362 6.12 -10.48 -19.86
N CYS A 363 6.26 -11.35 -18.87
CA CYS A 363 7.09 -11.08 -17.71
C CYS A 363 8.30 -12.00 -17.62
N ILE A 364 9.45 -11.43 -17.20
CA ILE A 364 10.62 -12.17 -16.70
C ILE A 364 10.65 -11.91 -15.20
N ALA A 365 10.44 -12.94 -14.40
CA ALA A 365 10.31 -12.85 -12.96
C ALA A 365 11.32 -13.71 -12.23
N SER A 366 11.75 -13.30 -11.03
CA SER A 366 12.50 -14.19 -10.16
C SER A 366 11.63 -15.33 -9.64
N ASN A 367 12.24 -16.52 -9.48
CA ASN A 367 11.56 -17.72 -8.99
C ASN A 367 11.62 -17.88 -7.47
N VAL A 368 11.78 -16.77 -6.73
CA VAL A 368 11.93 -16.78 -5.26
C VAL A 368 10.81 -16.01 -4.58
N THR A 369 10.64 -16.27 -3.32
CA THR A 369 9.65 -15.62 -2.42
C THR A 369 8.21 -15.73 -2.94
N SER A 370 7.47 -14.63 -3.08
CA SER A 370 6.08 -14.63 -3.50
C SER A 370 5.85 -14.59 -5.01
N MET A 371 6.90 -14.32 -5.83
CA MET A 371 6.73 -14.18 -7.27
C MET A 371 6.14 -15.43 -7.95
N PRO A 372 6.55 -16.67 -7.59
CA PRO A 372 5.92 -17.88 -8.16
C PRO A 372 4.42 -17.97 -7.91
N GLU A 373 3.91 -17.41 -6.79
CA GLU A 373 2.47 -17.40 -6.48
C GLU A 373 1.70 -16.42 -7.39
N VAL A 374 2.37 -15.38 -7.90
CA VAL A 374 1.76 -14.39 -8.79
C VAL A 374 1.76 -14.87 -10.23
N VAL A 375 2.90 -15.39 -10.71
CA VAL A 375 3.04 -15.73 -12.14
C VAL A 375 2.68 -17.17 -12.46
N GLU A 376 2.78 -18.10 -11.51
CA GLU A 376 2.71 -19.55 -11.78
C GLU A 376 3.56 -19.92 -13.01
N ASP A 377 3.03 -20.68 -13.98
CA ASP A 377 3.69 -21.05 -15.24
C ASP A 377 3.39 -20.07 -16.39
N ASN A 378 3.01 -18.80 -16.08
CA ASN A 378 2.55 -17.82 -17.06
C ASN A 378 3.56 -16.68 -17.31
N ALA A 379 4.82 -16.88 -16.92
CA ALA A 379 5.95 -15.99 -17.16
C ALA A 379 7.24 -16.78 -17.35
N ILE A 380 8.30 -16.14 -17.81
CA ILE A 380 9.64 -16.71 -17.73
C ILE A 380 10.12 -16.53 -16.29
N SER A 381 10.21 -17.63 -15.55
CA SER A 381 10.56 -17.64 -14.13
C SER A 381 11.95 -18.22 -13.94
N ILE A 382 12.90 -17.39 -13.49
CA ILE A 382 14.34 -17.76 -13.40
C ILE A 382 14.93 -17.37 -12.03
N SER A 383 16.07 -17.97 -11.71
CA SER A 383 16.83 -17.58 -10.53
C SER A 383 17.35 -16.13 -10.66
N PRO A 384 17.23 -15.28 -9.61
CA PRO A 384 17.77 -13.92 -9.61
C PRO A 384 19.31 -13.88 -9.55
N LEU A 385 19.99 -15.03 -9.70
CA LEU A 385 21.43 -15.17 -9.72
C LEU A 385 21.94 -15.90 -10.98
N ASP A 386 21.06 -16.24 -11.93
CA ASP A 386 21.38 -16.99 -13.14
C ASP A 386 21.53 -16.03 -14.34
N ASP A 387 22.78 -15.62 -14.59
CA ASP A 387 23.14 -14.71 -15.69
C ASP A 387 22.73 -15.27 -17.07
N ASP A 388 22.98 -16.56 -17.32
CA ASP A 388 22.75 -17.20 -18.61
C ASP A 388 21.23 -17.29 -18.89
N ALA A 389 20.43 -17.70 -17.89
CA ALA A 389 18.99 -17.73 -18.00
C ALA A 389 18.42 -16.32 -18.23
N MET A 390 19.00 -15.28 -17.61
CA MET A 390 18.57 -13.89 -17.79
C MET A 390 18.84 -13.38 -19.21
N ILE A 391 20.05 -13.63 -19.73
CA ILE A 391 20.42 -13.28 -21.11
C ILE A 391 19.50 -14.00 -22.10
N LYS A 392 19.31 -15.31 -21.91
CA LYS A 392 18.41 -16.12 -22.75
C LYS A 392 16.97 -15.62 -22.73
N SER A 393 16.47 -15.19 -21.57
CA SER A 393 15.13 -14.62 -21.42
C SER A 393 14.94 -13.32 -22.25
N PHE A 394 15.97 -12.46 -22.27
CA PHE A 394 15.96 -11.28 -23.15
C PHE A 394 15.96 -11.66 -24.64
N GLU A 395 16.80 -12.61 -25.03
CA GLU A 395 16.90 -13.10 -26.42
C GLU A 395 15.58 -13.68 -26.88
N ASP A 396 14.97 -14.55 -26.08
CA ASP A 396 13.71 -15.20 -26.38
C ASP A 396 12.58 -14.21 -26.60
N LEU A 397 12.37 -13.27 -25.68
CA LEU A 397 11.35 -12.26 -25.81
C LEU A 397 11.64 -11.25 -26.94
N TYR A 398 12.90 -10.91 -27.19
CA TYR A 398 13.27 -9.97 -28.25
C TYR A 398 13.04 -10.55 -29.64
N SER A 399 13.42 -11.82 -29.89
CA SER A 399 13.48 -12.43 -31.21
C SER A 399 12.29 -13.32 -31.56
N ASN A 400 11.57 -13.86 -30.57
CA ASN A 400 10.47 -14.80 -30.77
C ASN A 400 9.10 -14.15 -30.54
N ASP A 401 8.46 -13.69 -31.64
CA ASP A 401 7.15 -13.04 -31.60
C ASP A 401 6.01 -14.01 -31.23
N GLU A 402 6.15 -15.31 -31.52
CA GLU A 402 5.15 -16.32 -31.16
C GLU A 402 5.17 -16.52 -29.63
N LEU A 403 6.34 -16.71 -29.05
CA LEU A 403 6.49 -16.82 -27.59
C LEU A 403 6.00 -15.53 -26.89
N HIS A 404 6.33 -14.36 -27.43
CA HIS A 404 5.85 -13.10 -26.90
C HIS A 404 4.32 -13.05 -26.86
N LYS A 405 3.67 -13.42 -27.95
CA LYS A 405 2.20 -13.46 -28.06
C LYS A 405 1.59 -14.47 -27.10
N GLU A 406 2.19 -15.67 -27.00
CA GLU A 406 1.75 -16.71 -26.08
C GLU A 406 1.80 -16.21 -24.62
N LEU A 407 2.94 -15.68 -24.18
CA LEU A 407 3.13 -15.19 -22.82
C LEU A 407 2.26 -13.96 -22.53
N SER A 408 2.01 -13.11 -23.51
CA SER A 408 1.06 -12.00 -23.37
C SER A 408 -0.36 -12.50 -23.07
N GLN A 409 -0.83 -13.52 -23.77
CA GLN A 409 -2.13 -14.12 -23.51
C GLN A 409 -2.18 -14.83 -22.14
N LYS A 410 -1.12 -15.56 -21.79
CA LYS A 410 -1.00 -16.21 -20.49
C LYS A 410 -1.02 -15.18 -19.35
N SER A 411 -0.30 -14.07 -19.50
CA SER A 411 -0.31 -12.96 -18.53
C SER A 411 -1.73 -12.43 -18.28
N LEU A 412 -2.48 -12.15 -19.35
CA LEU A 412 -3.87 -11.69 -19.23
C LEU A 412 -4.81 -12.71 -18.57
N LEU A 413 -4.61 -13.98 -18.82
CA LEU A 413 -5.42 -15.03 -18.19
C LEU A 413 -5.08 -15.18 -16.72
N GLN A 414 -3.80 -15.14 -16.37
CA GLN A 414 -3.33 -15.25 -15.00
C GLN A 414 -3.80 -14.06 -14.15
N SER A 415 -3.68 -12.84 -14.67
CA SER A 415 -4.08 -11.64 -13.92
C SER A 415 -5.56 -11.65 -13.50
N LYS A 416 -6.45 -12.28 -14.27
CA LYS A 416 -7.89 -12.42 -13.95
C LYS A 416 -8.17 -13.30 -12.72
N LYS A 417 -7.20 -14.09 -12.25
CA LYS A 417 -7.34 -14.86 -11.01
C LYS A 417 -7.34 -13.96 -9.77
N PHE A 418 -6.84 -12.74 -9.88
CA PHE A 418 -6.68 -11.76 -8.81
C PHE A 418 -7.75 -10.67 -8.91
N SER A 419 -8.41 -10.33 -7.82
CA SER A 419 -9.31 -9.19 -7.74
C SER A 419 -9.47 -8.73 -6.30
N TRP A 420 -9.60 -7.43 -6.09
CA TRP A 420 -9.85 -6.86 -4.76
C TRP A 420 -11.15 -7.35 -4.16
N LYS A 421 -12.16 -7.59 -5.00
CA LYS A 421 -13.41 -8.22 -4.58
C LYS A 421 -13.16 -9.58 -3.93
N LYS A 422 -12.38 -10.45 -4.57
CA LYS A 422 -12.04 -11.79 -4.05
C LYS A 422 -11.22 -11.69 -2.75
N THR A 423 -10.26 -10.77 -2.68
CA THR A 423 -9.47 -10.48 -1.48
C THR A 423 -10.39 -10.13 -0.31
N VAL A 424 -11.29 -9.16 -0.50
CA VAL A 424 -12.21 -8.68 0.55
C VAL A 424 -13.31 -9.71 0.86
N ASP A 425 -13.75 -10.52 -0.10
CA ASP A 425 -14.67 -11.63 0.14
C ASP A 425 -14.07 -12.66 1.11
N ILE A 426 -12.80 -13.04 0.91
CA ILE A 426 -12.09 -13.94 1.83
C ILE A 426 -11.94 -13.29 3.21
N MET A 427 -11.50 -12.02 3.27
CA MET A 427 -11.36 -11.29 4.53
C MET A 427 -12.67 -11.24 5.32
N THR A 428 -13.76 -10.82 4.68
CA THR A 428 -15.06 -10.67 5.35
C THR A 428 -15.67 -12.01 5.75
N LYS A 429 -15.45 -13.07 4.95
CA LYS A 429 -15.86 -14.43 5.30
C LYS A 429 -15.16 -14.92 6.57
N GLU A 430 -13.84 -14.72 6.67
CA GLU A 430 -13.06 -15.12 7.84
C GLU A 430 -13.44 -14.29 9.09
N MET A 431 -13.64 -12.98 8.94
CA MET A 431 -14.13 -12.13 10.02
C MET A 431 -15.49 -12.59 10.55
N LYS A 432 -16.44 -12.91 9.65
CA LYS A 432 -17.78 -13.41 10.05
C LYS A 432 -17.74 -14.75 10.78
N LYS A 433 -16.84 -15.66 10.36
CA LYS A 433 -16.65 -16.96 10.99
C LYS A 433 -16.20 -16.83 12.45
N ASN A 434 -15.40 -15.85 12.74
CA ASN A 434 -14.75 -15.67 14.04
C ASN A 434 -15.54 -14.75 15.00
N ILE A 435 -16.62 -14.07 14.56
CA ILE A 435 -17.51 -13.31 15.44
C ILE A 435 -18.31 -14.29 16.30
N LYS A 436 -18.19 -14.14 17.62
CA LYS A 436 -18.92 -14.93 18.62
C LYS A 436 -20.25 -14.30 18.97
#